data_b2e31a6260046b79c258396774b61652
#
_entry.id   b2e31a6260046b79c258396774b61652
#
_cell.length_a   1.000
_cell.length_b   1.000
_cell.length_c   1.000
_cell.angle_alpha   90.00
_cell.angle_beta   90.00
_cell.angle_gamma   90.00
#
_symmetry.space_group_name_H-M   'P 1'
#
loop_
_entity.id
_entity.type
_entity.pdbx_description
1 polymer ?
#
loop_
_entity_poly.entity_id
_entity_poly.type
_entity_poly.pdbx_seq_one_letter_code
_entity_poly.pdbx_strand_id
1 'polypeptide(L)'
;GISKNDVDIIEGEPYESPLAPFGGIEQFDWSKDSKQIAYTCRKKEGVKYAVSTDADIYLYNIDTKKTVNLCKPADYVAPEINMTKSLRNQKVNHQDGDFNVGYDVNPKFSPDGKYIAWQSMKNDGYESDRNRLCVYDFSTGKKTYVTEKFDSNVDDYVWAPNSKELYFIGVWHGTVNAYQTNLKGEIKQLTDGQHNYVSIALLGDKGRKLLSLRQS
;
A
#
# COMPACT_ATOMS: atom_id res chain seq x y z
N GLY A 1 2.62 -25.66 -12.21
CA GLY A 1 4.03 -25.70 -12.60
C GLY A 1 4.38 -24.49 -13.43
N ILE A 2 5.56 -23.90 -13.21
CA ILE A 2 6.08 -22.77 -13.97
C ILE A 2 6.32 -23.23 -15.41
N SER A 3 5.79 -22.52 -16.40
CA SER A 3 6.04 -22.81 -17.80
C SER A 3 7.45 -22.32 -18.22
N LYS A 4 7.99 -22.85 -19.35
CA LYS A 4 9.30 -22.38 -19.87
C LYS A 4 9.34 -20.89 -20.22
N ASN A 5 8.17 -20.22 -20.29
CA ASN A 5 8.02 -18.81 -20.65
C ASN A 5 7.72 -17.90 -19.44
N ASP A 6 7.58 -18.49 -18.24
CA ASP A 6 7.33 -17.71 -17.04
C ASP A 6 8.63 -17.02 -16.60
N VAL A 7 8.51 -15.78 -16.17
CA VAL A 7 9.61 -14.97 -15.67
C VAL A 7 9.39 -14.72 -14.18
N ASP A 8 10.34 -15.15 -13.36
CA ASP A 8 10.37 -14.79 -11.95
C ASP A 8 11.00 -13.39 -11.82
N ILE A 9 10.21 -12.42 -11.37
CA ILE A 9 10.67 -11.02 -11.25
C ILE A 9 11.52 -10.75 -10.01
N ILE A 10 11.59 -11.72 -9.09
CA ILE A 10 12.44 -11.70 -7.89
C ILE A 10 13.44 -12.87 -7.88
N GLU A 11 13.75 -13.42 -9.06
CA GLU A 11 14.68 -14.55 -9.21
C GLU A 11 16.03 -14.27 -8.50
N GLY A 12 16.45 -15.21 -7.66
CA GLY A 12 17.69 -15.11 -6.90
C GLY A 12 17.60 -14.27 -5.62
N GLU A 13 16.47 -13.64 -5.33
CA GLU A 13 16.23 -12.97 -4.06
C GLU A 13 15.62 -13.97 -3.04
N PRO A 14 16.05 -13.94 -1.75
CA PRO A 14 15.50 -14.83 -0.71
C PRO A 14 14.17 -14.34 -0.15
N TYR A 15 13.46 -13.48 -0.88
CA TYR A 15 12.23 -12.83 -0.44
C TYR A 15 11.02 -13.39 -1.16
N GLU A 16 9.83 -13.15 -0.60
CA GLU A 16 8.57 -13.60 -1.18
C GLU A 16 7.60 -12.44 -1.40
N SER A 17 6.78 -12.57 -2.42
CA SER A 17 5.64 -11.71 -2.72
C SER A 17 4.54 -12.60 -3.33
N PRO A 18 3.27 -12.49 -2.89
CA PRO A 18 2.73 -11.68 -1.78
C PRO A 18 3.28 -12.04 -0.40
N LEU A 19 3.08 -11.18 0.58
CA LEU A 19 3.55 -11.40 1.95
C LEU A 19 2.81 -12.57 2.61
N ALA A 20 3.54 -13.59 3.05
CA ALA A 20 2.95 -14.65 3.85
C ALA A 20 2.59 -14.16 5.28
N PRO A 21 1.58 -14.73 5.93
CA PRO A 21 0.68 -15.78 5.43
C PRO A 21 -0.62 -15.26 4.78
N PHE A 22 -0.89 -13.95 4.78
CA PHE A 22 -2.20 -13.38 4.44
C PHE A 22 -2.24 -12.58 3.14
N GLY A 23 -1.10 -12.31 2.53
CA GLY A 23 -1.05 -11.57 1.26
C GLY A 23 -1.58 -12.39 0.08
N GLY A 24 -2.24 -11.71 -0.85
CA GLY A 24 -2.84 -12.29 -2.03
C GLY A 24 -2.67 -11.39 -3.27
N ILE A 25 -3.59 -11.53 -4.21
CA ILE A 25 -3.59 -10.81 -5.49
C ILE A 25 -3.66 -9.27 -5.31
N GLU A 26 -4.18 -8.80 -4.19
CA GLU A 26 -4.24 -7.38 -3.85
C GLU A 26 -2.87 -6.74 -3.64
N GLN A 27 -1.82 -7.55 -3.43
CA GLN A 27 -0.47 -7.07 -3.17
C GLN A 27 0.37 -6.86 -4.42
N PHE A 28 -0.22 -6.97 -5.61
CA PHE A 28 0.41 -6.55 -6.85
C PHE A 28 -0.61 -5.93 -7.82
N ASP A 29 -0.13 -5.06 -8.69
CA ASP A 29 -0.92 -4.44 -9.73
C ASP A 29 -0.09 -4.14 -10.97
N TRP A 30 -0.74 -4.14 -12.14
CA TRP A 30 -0.14 -3.86 -13.42
C TRP A 30 -0.35 -2.40 -13.83
N SER A 31 0.69 -1.78 -14.39
CA SER A 31 0.50 -0.51 -15.06
C SER A 31 -0.42 -0.67 -16.28
N LYS A 32 -1.14 0.39 -16.62
CA LYS A 32 -2.11 0.40 -17.72
C LYS A 32 -1.51 -0.02 -19.07
N ASP A 33 -0.25 0.29 -19.32
CA ASP A 33 0.49 -0.03 -20.54
C ASP A 33 1.13 -1.43 -20.49
N SER A 34 0.92 -2.18 -19.40
CA SER A 34 1.48 -3.51 -19.15
C SER A 34 3.01 -3.57 -19.15
N LYS A 35 3.69 -2.44 -18.88
CA LYS A 35 5.16 -2.38 -18.85
C LYS A 35 5.76 -2.42 -17.45
N GLN A 36 4.95 -2.24 -16.43
CA GLN A 36 5.40 -2.22 -15.04
C GLN A 36 4.49 -3.07 -14.15
N ILE A 37 5.09 -3.69 -13.16
CA ILE A 37 4.41 -4.40 -12.08
C ILE A 37 4.79 -3.73 -10.78
N ALA A 38 3.80 -3.25 -10.04
CA ALA A 38 3.97 -2.84 -8.66
C ALA A 38 3.64 -4.03 -7.75
N TYR A 39 4.48 -4.29 -6.76
CA TYR A 39 4.26 -5.39 -5.83
C TYR A 39 4.74 -5.04 -4.43
N THR A 40 4.09 -5.66 -3.44
CA THR A 40 4.50 -5.58 -2.03
C THR A 40 5.56 -6.62 -1.73
N CYS A 41 6.64 -6.22 -1.07
CA CYS A 41 7.65 -7.17 -0.60
C CYS A 41 8.32 -6.66 0.68
N ARG A 42 8.64 -7.58 1.60
CA ARG A 42 9.42 -7.28 2.80
C ARG A 42 10.82 -7.87 2.64
N LYS A 43 11.76 -7.06 2.19
CA LYS A 43 13.15 -7.48 1.93
C LYS A 43 13.95 -7.53 3.23
N LYS A 44 13.62 -8.50 4.08
CA LYS A 44 14.30 -8.81 5.34
C LYS A 44 14.44 -10.31 5.50
N GLU A 45 15.44 -10.75 6.28
CA GLU A 45 15.75 -12.17 6.48
C GLU A 45 15.78 -12.57 7.94
N GLY A 46 15.53 -13.84 8.21
CA GLY A 46 15.64 -14.47 9.52
C GLY A 46 14.76 -13.80 10.56
N VAL A 47 15.34 -13.50 11.72
CA VAL A 47 14.61 -12.90 12.84
C VAL A 47 14.08 -11.50 12.49
N LYS A 48 14.77 -10.73 11.65
CA LYS A 48 14.32 -9.41 11.21
C LYS A 48 13.00 -9.50 10.43
N TYR A 49 12.83 -10.53 9.62
CA TYR A 49 11.57 -10.79 8.91
C TYR A 49 10.41 -11.06 9.89
N ALA A 50 10.66 -11.82 10.95
CA ALA A 50 9.63 -12.22 11.91
C ALA A 50 9.15 -11.08 12.83
N VAL A 51 9.98 -10.07 13.08
CA VAL A 51 9.68 -8.99 14.04
C VAL A 51 9.34 -7.65 13.40
N SER A 52 9.63 -7.49 12.11
CA SER A 52 9.42 -6.24 11.38
C SER A 52 8.14 -6.29 10.56
N THR A 53 7.41 -5.19 10.54
CA THR A 53 6.27 -4.95 9.63
C THR A 53 6.66 -4.10 8.41
N ASP A 54 7.94 -3.74 8.28
CA ASP A 54 8.47 -2.87 7.24
C ASP A 54 8.47 -3.57 5.88
N ALA A 55 7.35 -3.49 5.19
CA ALA A 55 7.15 -3.93 3.81
C ALA A 55 7.02 -2.70 2.91
N ASP A 56 7.57 -2.77 1.71
CA ASP A 56 7.62 -1.67 0.75
C ASP A 56 6.93 -2.03 -0.57
N ILE A 57 6.57 -1.01 -1.32
CA ILE A 57 6.10 -1.14 -2.71
C ILE A 57 7.30 -1.04 -3.65
N TYR A 58 7.50 -2.10 -4.40
CA TYR A 58 8.52 -2.20 -5.45
C TYR A 58 7.87 -2.08 -6.81
N LEU A 59 8.53 -1.38 -7.72
CA LEU A 59 8.12 -1.22 -9.10
C LEU A 59 9.13 -1.90 -10.02
N TYR A 60 8.72 -2.99 -10.66
CA TYR A 60 9.51 -3.70 -11.65
C TYR A 60 9.15 -3.23 -13.06
N ASN A 61 10.14 -2.91 -13.86
CA ASN A 61 9.97 -2.57 -15.28
C ASN A 61 10.33 -3.75 -16.17
N ILE A 62 9.39 -4.20 -17.00
CA ILE A 62 9.51 -5.42 -17.81
C ILE A 62 10.58 -5.26 -18.91
N ASP A 63 10.66 -4.09 -19.53
CA ASP A 63 11.59 -3.84 -20.65
C ASP A 63 13.03 -3.75 -20.15
N THR A 64 13.25 -3.05 -19.04
CA THR A 64 14.60 -2.81 -18.49
C THR A 64 15.03 -3.85 -17.45
N LYS A 65 14.12 -4.67 -16.97
CA LYS A 65 14.31 -5.65 -15.87
C LYS A 65 14.86 -5.02 -14.59
N LYS A 66 14.54 -3.75 -14.34
CA LYS A 66 14.96 -3.02 -13.15
C LYS A 66 13.83 -2.88 -12.16
N THR A 67 14.16 -3.04 -10.88
CA THR A 67 13.26 -2.81 -9.74
C THR A 67 13.69 -1.56 -8.99
N VAL A 68 12.72 -0.74 -8.60
CA VAL A 68 12.92 0.41 -7.72
C VAL A 68 11.98 0.33 -6.52
N ASN A 69 12.43 0.80 -5.36
CA ASN A 69 11.61 0.96 -4.17
C ASN A 69 10.92 2.33 -4.24
N LEU A 70 9.59 2.38 -4.17
CA LEU A 70 8.84 3.64 -4.19
C LEU A 70 8.67 4.26 -2.79
N CYS A 71 8.86 3.47 -1.74
CA CYS A 71 8.61 3.90 -0.36
C CYS A 71 9.82 4.61 0.25
N LYS A 72 11.04 4.20 -0.13
CA LYS A 72 12.30 4.67 0.45
C LYS A 72 13.28 5.17 -0.60
N PRO A 73 14.17 6.12 -0.26
CA PRO A 73 15.22 6.56 -1.17
C PRO A 73 16.21 5.41 -1.47
N ALA A 74 16.89 5.49 -2.62
CA ALA A 74 17.79 4.43 -3.07
C ALA A 74 19.01 4.23 -2.15
N ASP A 75 19.39 5.23 -1.39
CA ASP A 75 20.49 5.22 -0.42
C ASP A 75 20.04 4.93 1.01
N TYR A 76 18.77 4.55 1.20
CA TYR A 76 18.27 4.20 2.52
C TYR A 76 19.01 2.97 3.08
N VAL A 77 19.52 3.13 4.29
CA VAL A 77 20.12 2.06 5.07
C VAL A 77 19.26 1.80 6.29
N ALA A 78 18.72 0.58 6.38
CA ALA A 78 17.94 0.20 7.56
C ALA A 78 18.84 0.22 8.82
N PRO A 79 18.39 0.83 9.92
CA PRO A 79 19.16 0.88 11.15
C PRO A 79 19.40 -0.53 11.71
N GLU A 80 20.55 -0.73 12.36
CA GLU A 80 20.83 -1.97 13.03
C GLU A 80 19.98 -2.11 14.30
N ILE A 81 19.27 -3.22 14.41
CA ILE A 81 18.52 -3.61 15.61
C ILE A 81 19.37 -4.59 16.39
N ASN A 82 19.63 -4.26 17.65
CA ASN A 82 20.33 -5.18 18.55
C ASN A 82 19.34 -6.23 19.07
N MET A 83 19.39 -7.42 18.48
CA MET A 83 18.47 -8.52 18.79
C MET A 83 18.69 -9.14 20.18
N THR A 84 19.77 -8.80 20.87
CA THR A 84 20.00 -9.27 22.25
C THR A 84 19.34 -8.39 23.31
N LYS A 85 18.82 -7.23 22.92
CA LYS A 85 18.10 -6.31 23.83
C LYS A 85 16.60 -6.37 23.55
N SER A 86 15.79 -6.12 24.59
CA SER A 86 14.35 -5.98 24.41
C SER A 86 14.03 -4.91 23.35
N LEU A 87 13.25 -5.26 22.34
CA LEU A 87 12.84 -4.34 21.25
C LEU A 87 12.12 -3.10 21.79
N ARG A 88 11.34 -3.24 22.89
CA ARG A 88 10.63 -2.14 23.55
C ARG A 88 11.53 -1.00 24.05
N ASN A 89 12.79 -1.31 24.33
CA ASN A 89 13.74 -0.36 24.95
C ASN A 89 14.77 0.17 23.95
N GLN A 90 14.67 -0.18 22.68
CA GLN A 90 15.58 0.32 21.67
C GLN A 90 14.98 1.55 20.98
N LYS A 91 15.67 2.69 21.12
CA LYS A 91 15.43 3.83 20.24
C LYS A 91 16.10 3.52 18.89
N VAL A 92 15.30 3.18 17.90
CA VAL A 92 15.78 3.01 16.54
C VAL A 92 15.80 4.40 15.89
N ASN A 93 16.98 4.94 15.64
CA ASN A 93 17.11 6.18 14.90
C ASN A 93 16.98 5.87 13.40
N HIS A 94 15.82 6.12 12.85
CA HIS A 94 15.62 6.09 11.41
C HIS A 94 16.26 7.33 10.77
N GLN A 95 16.72 7.15 9.55
CA GLN A 95 17.19 8.26 8.73
C GLN A 95 16.05 9.26 8.52
N ASP A 96 16.31 10.55 8.66
CA ASP A 96 15.31 11.57 8.36
C ASP A 96 14.91 11.53 6.88
N GLY A 97 13.62 11.52 6.61
CA GLY A 97 13.12 11.46 5.24
C GLY A 97 11.60 11.36 5.17
N ASP A 98 11.06 11.57 3.98
CA ASP A 98 9.63 11.42 3.68
C ASP A 98 9.31 9.95 3.35
N PHE A 99 9.46 9.07 4.35
CA PHE A 99 9.14 7.65 4.23
C PHE A 99 8.67 7.07 5.57
N ASN A 100 7.95 5.95 5.48
CA ASN A 100 7.55 5.16 6.64
C ASN A 100 8.37 3.88 6.71
N VAL A 101 8.31 3.23 7.86
CA VAL A 101 8.99 1.97 8.16
C VAL A 101 8.02 0.90 8.65
N GLY A 102 6.72 1.15 8.50
CA GLY A 102 5.65 0.19 8.73
C GLY A 102 5.24 -0.55 7.45
N TYR A 103 4.04 -1.08 7.43
CA TYR A 103 3.48 -1.70 6.23
C TYR A 103 3.21 -0.65 5.15
N ASP A 104 3.73 -0.91 3.94
CA ASP A 104 3.31 -0.32 2.69
C ASP A 104 2.81 -1.48 1.80
N VAL A 105 1.49 -1.57 1.58
CA VAL A 105 0.84 -2.75 0.97
C VAL A 105 -0.26 -2.36 -0.01
N ASN A 106 -0.69 -3.33 -0.82
CA ASN A 106 -1.86 -3.24 -1.70
C ASN A 106 -1.75 -2.07 -2.71
N PRO A 107 -0.71 -2.07 -3.58
CA PRO A 107 -0.54 -1.02 -4.57
C PRO A 107 -1.64 -1.07 -5.64
N LYS A 108 -2.12 0.10 -6.10
CA LYS A 108 -3.04 0.22 -7.24
C LYS A 108 -2.68 1.42 -8.11
N PHE A 109 -2.41 1.19 -9.39
CA PHE A 109 -2.19 2.28 -10.34
C PHE A 109 -3.46 3.10 -10.57
N SER A 110 -3.30 4.39 -10.79
CA SER A 110 -4.41 5.22 -11.26
C SER A 110 -4.79 4.83 -12.71
N PRO A 111 -6.07 4.98 -13.11
CA PRO A 111 -6.52 4.65 -14.46
C PRO A 111 -5.77 5.35 -15.60
N ASP A 112 -5.20 6.53 -15.34
CA ASP A 112 -4.39 7.27 -16.32
C ASP A 112 -2.89 6.92 -16.27
N GLY A 113 -2.46 6.11 -15.27
CA GLY A 113 -1.08 5.69 -15.08
C GLY A 113 -0.13 6.75 -14.53
N LYS A 114 -0.64 7.92 -14.12
CA LYS A 114 0.21 9.01 -13.59
C LYS A 114 0.54 8.87 -12.11
N TYR A 115 -0.26 8.11 -11.40
CA TYR A 115 -0.15 7.90 -9.96
C TYR A 115 -0.19 6.42 -9.63
N ILE A 116 0.33 6.09 -8.48
CA ILE A 116 0.07 4.83 -7.79
C ILE A 116 -0.29 5.14 -6.34
N ALA A 117 -1.26 4.41 -5.79
CA ALA A 117 -1.63 4.51 -4.39
C ALA A 117 -1.34 3.20 -3.68
N TRP A 118 -1.19 3.26 -2.35
CA TRP A 118 -1.08 2.09 -1.48
C TRP A 118 -1.53 2.40 -0.06
N GLN A 119 -1.80 1.37 0.71
CA GLN A 119 -2.07 1.49 2.14
C GLN A 119 -0.74 1.54 2.90
N SER A 120 -0.62 2.47 3.86
CA SER A 120 0.65 2.78 4.53
C SER A 120 0.48 2.97 6.02
N MET A 121 1.23 2.20 6.80
CA MET A 121 1.42 2.38 8.25
C MET A 121 2.75 3.05 8.53
N LYS A 122 2.84 3.80 9.62
CA LYS A 122 4.00 4.64 9.91
C LYS A 122 5.14 3.89 10.59
N ASN A 123 4.82 3.02 11.54
CA ASN A 123 5.80 2.48 12.48
C ASN A 123 6.10 1.00 12.26
N ASP A 124 7.38 0.62 12.33
CA ASP A 124 7.80 -0.77 12.26
C ASP A 124 7.41 -1.55 13.53
N GLY A 125 6.94 -2.80 13.35
CA GLY A 125 6.56 -3.69 14.44
C GLY A 125 5.21 -3.39 15.10
N TYR A 126 4.40 -2.49 14.52
CA TYR A 126 3.07 -2.12 15.03
C TYR A 126 1.98 -2.48 14.03
N GLU A 127 1.42 -3.68 14.13
CA GLU A 127 0.32 -4.16 13.26
C GLU A 127 -1.00 -3.41 13.50
N SER A 128 -1.13 -2.73 14.63
CA SER A 128 -2.29 -1.91 15.00
C SER A 128 -2.11 -0.42 14.68
N ASP A 129 -1.05 -0.06 13.95
CA ASP A 129 -0.87 1.33 13.53
C ASP A 129 -1.93 1.76 12.51
N ARG A 130 -2.17 3.06 12.42
CA ARG A 130 -3.18 3.61 11.53
C ARG A 130 -2.81 3.39 10.07
N ASN A 131 -3.69 2.70 9.35
CA ASN A 131 -3.53 2.44 7.93
C ASN A 131 -4.07 3.60 7.09
N ARG A 132 -3.20 4.30 6.38
CA ARG A 132 -3.50 5.49 5.58
C ARG A 132 -3.34 5.20 4.09
N LEU A 133 -3.92 6.01 3.22
CA LEU A 133 -3.63 6.01 1.80
C LEU A 133 -2.49 6.96 1.48
N CYS A 134 -1.42 6.42 0.89
CA CYS A 134 -0.34 7.15 0.26
C CYS A 134 -0.56 7.17 -1.25
N VAL A 135 -0.37 8.32 -1.89
CA VAL A 135 -0.37 8.48 -3.35
C VAL A 135 0.99 8.99 -3.78
N TYR A 136 1.61 8.29 -4.73
CA TYR A 136 2.87 8.65 -5.36
C TYR A 136 2.62 9.19 -6.77
N ASP A 137 3.16 10.36 -7.07
CA ASP A 137 3.10 11.01 -8.39
C ASP A 137 4.38 10.68 -9.17
N PHE A 138 4.26 9.94 -10.27
CA PHE A 138 5.39 9.54 -11.11
C PHE A 138 6.10 10.72 -11.79
N SER A 139 5.41 11.84 -11.98
CA SER A 139 6.01 13.02 -12.62
C SER A 139 6.93 13.81 -11.71
N THR A 140 6.65 13.81 -10.41
CA THR A 140 7.36 14.61 -9.41
C THR A 140 8.15 13.78 -8.40
N GLY A 141 7.87 12.47 -8.30
CA GLY A 141 8.41 11.60 -7.26
C GLY A 141 7.85 11.87 -5.87
N LYS A 142 6.81 12.71 -5.76
CA LYS A 142 6.24 13.12 -4.47
C LYS A 142 5.22 12.11 -3.94
N LYS A 143 5.32 11.81 -2.65
CA LYS A 143 4.31 11.08 -1.87
C LYS A 143 3.37 12.04 -1.16
N THR A 144 2.08 11.71 -1.11
CA THR A 144 1.05 12.47 -0.39
C THR A 144 0.14 11.52 0.35
N TYR A 145 0.02 11.68 1.68
CA TYR A 145 -0.88 10.86 2.52
C TYR A 145 -2.28 11.49 2.49
N VAL A 146 -3.09 11.07 1.51
CA VAL A 146 -4.40 11.69 1.22
C VAL A 146 -5.47 11.41 2.27
N THR A 147 -5.22 10.49 3.20
CA THR A 147 -6.10 10.24 4.36
C THR A 147 -5.46 10.60 5.70
N GLU A 148 -4.45 11.49 5.71
CA GLU A 148 -3.77 11.88 6.96
C GLU A 148 -4.73 12.47 8.00
N LYS A 149 -5.78 13.18 7.54
CA LYS A 149 -6.80 13.78 8.40
C LYS A 149 -7.93 12.84 8.80
N PHE A 150 -7.95 11.62 8.28
CA PHE A 150 -8.92 10.59 8.64
C PHE A 150 -8.41 9.84 9.89
N ASP A 151 -9.10 10.02 11.01
CA ASP A 151 -8.67 9.49 12.30
C ASP A 151 -9.06 8.02 12.51
N SER A 152 -8.91 7.21 11.45
CA SER A 152 -9.13 5.77 11.51
C SER A 152 -8.40 5.05 10.37
N ASN A 153 -8.55 3.72 10.32
CA ASN A 153 -7.97 2.88 9.27
C ASN A 153 -8.71 3.01 7.95
N VAL A 154 -7.97 2.92 6.87
CA VAL A 154 -8.49 2.62 5.54
C VAL A 154 -8.43 1.10 5.35
N ASP A 155 -9.59 0.46 5.26
CA ASP A 155 -9.68 -1.01 5.18
C ASP A 155 -9.59 -1.52 3.73
N ASP A 156 -10.18 -0.79 2.78
CA ASP A 156 -10.09 -1.09 1.35
C ASP A 156 -10.29 0.21 0.55
N TYR A 157 -9.80 0.24 -0.70
CA TYR A 157 -9.91 1.42 -1.55
C TYR A 157 -9.89 1.11 -3.05
N VAL A 158 -10.42 2.04 -3.85
CA VAL A 158 -10.34 2.01 -5.32
C VAL A 158 -10.14 3.41 -5.88
N TRP A 159 -9.45 3.51 -7.03
CA TRP A 159 -9.35 4.75 -7.78
C TRP A 159 -10.67 5.11 -8.46
N ALA A 160 -11.05 6.38 -8.47
CA ALA A 160 -12.07 6.88 -9.37
C ALA A 160 -11.55 6.85 -10.82
N PRO A 161 -12.43 6.67 -11.84
CA PRO A 161 -12.01 6.61 -13.24
C PRO A 161 -11.34 7.89 -13.76
N ASN A 162 -11.57 9.01 -13.09
CA ASN A 162 -10.98 10.31 -13.42
C ASN A 162 -9.52 10.45 -12.91
N SER A 163 -8.99 9.46 -12.17
CA SER A 163 -7.64 9.47 -11.57
C SER A 163 -7.34 10.65 -10.63
N LYS A 164 -8.38 11.35 -10.17
CA LYS A 164 -8.26 12.54 -9.30
C LYS A 164 -8.78 12.29 -7.89
N GLU A 165 -9.47 11.19 -7.70
CA GLU A 165 -10.16 10.84 -6.47
C GLU A 165 -9.99 9.35 -6.18
N LEU A 166 -10.09 9.00 -4.90
CA LEU A 166 -10.14 7.63 -4.43
C LEU A 166 -11.40 7.46 -3.57
N TYR A 167 -12.02 6.30 -3.70
CA TYR A 167 -13.06 5.86 -2.78
C TYR A 167 -12.44 4.86 -1.81
N PHE A 168 -12.82 4.93 -0.55
CA PHE A 168 -12.33 4.00 0.46
C PHE A 168 -13.41 3.71 1.51
N ILE A 169 -13.23 2.62 2.22
CA ILE A 169 -13.99 2.28 3.41
C ILE A 169 -13.11 2.36 4.64
N GLY A 170 -13.71 2.73 5.75
CA GLY A 170 -13.02 2.82 7.02
C GLY A 170 -13.99 2.93 8.20
N VAL A 171 -13.49 2.59 9.38
CA VAL A 171 -14.26 2.62 10.61
C VAL A 171 -14.38 4.05 11.11
N TRP A 172 -15.61 4.47 11.46
CA TRP A 172 -15.85 5.71 12.17
C TRP A 172 -17.01 5.53 13.15
N HIS A 173 -16.81 5.88 14.40
CA HIS A 173 -17.81 5.71 15.48
C HIS A 173 -18.44 4.32 15.56
N GLY A 174 -17.63 3.27 15.38
CA GLY A 174 -18.05 1.87 15.50
C GLY A 174 -18.76 1.30 14.28
N THR A 175 -18.87 2.05 13.17
CA THR A 175 -19.43 1.57 11.89
C THR A 175 -18.45 1.77 10.75
N VAL A 176 -18.44 0.86 9.77
CA VAL A 176 -17.63 0.98 8.57
C VAL A 176 -18.42 1.67 7.48
N ASN A 177 -17.99 2.86 7.07
CA ASN A 177 -18.62 3.67 6.06
C ASN A 177 -17.74 3.87 4.83
N ALA A 178 -18.37 4.31 3.72
CA ALA A 178 -17.67 4.67 2.49
C ALA A 178 -17.37 6.17 2.44
N TYR A 179 -16.20 6.49 1.98
CA TYR A 179 -15.66 7.84 1.87
C TYR A 179 -15.05 8.08 0.49
N GLN A 180 -14.88 9.34 0.15
CA GLN A 180 -14.14 9.82 -1.02
C GLN A 180 -13.04 10.77 -0.54
N THR A 181 -11.86 10.66 -1.14
CA THR A 181 -10.77 11.64 -0.97
C THR A 181 -10.23 12.09 -2.32
N ASN A 182 -9.76 13.32 -2.43
CA ASN A 182 -9.02 13.78 -3.59
C ASN A 182 -7.50 13.77 -3.34
N LEU A 183 -6.71 14.13 -4.35
CA LEU A 183 -5.24 14.17 -4.26
C LEU A 183 -4.70 15.21 -3.28
N LYS A 184 -5.54 16.12 -2.78
CA LYS A 184 -5.20 17.12 -1.75
C LYS A 184 -5.54 16.66 -0.33
N GLY A 185 -6.16 15.48 -0.17
CA GLY A 185 -6.58 14.95 1.13
C GLY A 185 -7.85 15.60 1.68
N GLU A 186 -8.72 16.12 0.81
CA GLU A 186 -10.06 16.57 1.18
C GLU A 186 -10.99 15.36 1.19
N ILE A 187 -11.53 15.03 2.37
CA ILE A 187 -12.32 13.81 2.60
C ILE A 187 -13.80 14.16 2.70
N LYS A 188 -14.63 13.35 2.03
CA LYS A 188 -16.09 13.42 2.09
C LYS A 188 -16.65 12.05 2.45
N GLN A 189 -17.50 11.99 3.46
CA GLN A 189 -18.28 10.79 3.77
C GLN A 189 -19.41 10.62 2.74
N LEU A 190 -19.56 9.41 2.21
CA LEU A 190 -20.56 9.09 1.18
C LEU A 190 -21.76 8.33 1.73
N THR A 191 -21.56 7.55 2.78
CA THR A 191 -22.60 6.77 3.43
C THR A 191 -22.65 7.12 4.91
N ASP A 192 -23.84 7.03 5.47
CA ASP A 192 -24.13 7.12 6.89
C ASP A 192 -24.96 5.90 7.31
N GLY A 193 -25.00 5.61 8.58
CA GLY A 193 -25.84 4.56 9.13
C GLY A 193 -25.07 3.47 9.90
N GLN A 194 -25.86 2.54 10.44
CA GLN A 194 -25.38 1.48 11.32
C GLN A 194 -25.07 0.18 10.54
N HIS A 195 -24.26 0.30 9.49
CA HIS A 195 -23.89 -0.82 8.65
C HIS A 195 -22.38 -0.96 8.57
N ASN A 196 -21.91 -2.16 8.31
CA ASN A 196 -20.51 -2.41 8.05
C ASN A 196 -20.30 -2.76 6.56
N TYR A 197 -19.55 -1.91 5.86
CA TYR A 197 -19.10 -2.20 4.51
C TYR A 197 -17.78 -2.96 4.60
N VAL A 198 -17.66 -4.09 3.90
CA VAL A 198 -16.47 -4.97 3.99
C VAL A 198 -15.58 -4.92 2.75
N SER A 199 -16.09 -4.40 1.65
CA SER A 199 -15.31 -4.18 0.43
C SER A 199 -15.92 -3.08 -0.43
N ILE A 200 -15.13 -2.53 -1.34
CA ILE A 200 -15.53 -1.47 -2.25
C ILE A 200 -15.00 -1.76 -3.66
N ALA A 201 -15.85 -1.59 -4.66
CA ALA A 201 -15.49 -1.77 -6.05
C ALA A 201 -16.23 -0.78 -6.94
N LEU A 202 -15.70 -0.49 -8.13
CA LEU A 202 -16.38 0.30 -9.14
C LEU A 202 -17.00 -0.59 -10.21
N LEU A 203 -18.23 -0.28 -10.60
CA LEU A 203 -18.94 -1.00 -11.64
C LEU A 203 -19.14 -0.14 -12.89
N GLY A 204 -18.93 -0.78 -14.06
CA GLY A 204 -19.14 -0.24 -15.40
C GLY A 204 -17.95 0.52 -15.96
N ASP A 205 -17.90 0.62 -17.28
CA ASP A 205 -16.76 1.17 -18.07
C ASP A 205 -16.39 2.62 -17.72
N LYS A 206 -17.30 3.33 -17.06
CA LYS A 206 -17.09 4.72 -16.62
C LYS A 206 -17.08 4.88 -15.09
N GLY A 207 -17.04 3.76 -14.34
CA GLY A 207 -17.03 3.78 -12.86
C GLY A 207 -18.16 4.58 -12.23
N ARG A 208 -19.35 4.58 -12.84
CA ARG A 208 -20.47 5.41 -12.40
C ARG A 208 -21.20 4.87 -11.17
N LYS A 209 -20.94 3.62 -10.80
CA LYS A 209 -21.58 2.98 -9.64
C LYS A 209 -20.49 2.44 -8.72
N LEU A 210 -20.56 2.88 -7.48
CA LEU A 210 -19.78 2.30 -6.41
C LEU A 210 -20.58 1.12 -5.86
N LEU A 211 -19.95 -0.05 -5.86
CA LEU A 211 -20.46 -1.26 -5.21
C LEU A 211 -19.76 -1.44 -3.89
N SER A 212 -20.51 -1.85 -2.91
CA SER A 212 -19.97 -2.23 -1.62
C SER A 212 -20.70 -3.46 -1.12
N LEU A 213 -19.96 -4.43 -0.62
CA LEU A 213 -20.53 -5.53 0.12
C LEU A 213 -20.83 -5.04 1.54
N ARG A 214 -22.08 -5.22 1.96
CA ARG A 214 -22.57 -4.79 3.27
C ARG A 214 -22.91 -6.00 4.14
N GLN A 215 -22.45 -5.96 5.36
CA GLN A 215 -22.85 -6.89 6.42
C GLN A 215 -23.87 -6.19 7.32
N SER A 216 -25.01 -6.84 7.52
CA SER A 216 -26.09 -6.38 8.42
C SER A 216 -25.85 -6.85 9.85
#